data_4bb940e4557685c26e90ffbc05afa856
#
_entry.id   4bb940e4557685c26e90ffbc05afa856
#
_cell.length_a   1.000
_cell.length_b   1.000
_cell.length_c   1.000
_cell.angle_alpha   90.00
_cell.angle_beta   90.00
_cell.angle_gamma   90.00
#
_symmetry.space_group_name_H-M   'P 1'
#
loop_
_entity.id
_entity.type
_entity.pdbx_description
1 polymer ?
#
loop_
_entity_poly.entity_id
_entity_poly.type
_entity_poly.pdbx_seq_one_letter_code
_entity_poly.pdbx_strand_id
1 'polypeptide(L)'
;MSTRHNILALAVAVALGAPAAAGAEDFSFTYLEGGFIAGFVNDVEEAGAITGGGTPLELETDAGGGAFIGGAWEFGENMHVFGVYSLNSQDLEVSDGVDTVEGDFDVVQWRIGLGYAYPFSPTMNFYGRLSFDNIEFKDLKVPGFNIDADVDDDGFGGELGMIWAATPAIHLQGHVRYTAVGELATDGSATFDSDILLGVNGRWYFRPDIALVTGYEFGKITLWNLGVRYMF
;
A
#
# COMPACT_ATOMS: atom_id res chain seq x y z
N MET A 1 5.56 4.40 24.89
CA MET A 1 4.13 4.43 24.50
C MET A 1 3.65 5.86 24.16
N SER A 2 4.32 6.64 23.32
CA SER A 2 3.92 8.04 23.10
C SER A 2 4.09 8.55 21.66
N THR A 3 4.80 7.87 20.80
CA THR A 3 5.18 8.41 19.48
C THR A 3 4.12 8.16 18.39
N ARG A 4 3.32 7.11 18.53
CA ARG A 4 2.33 6.71 17.50
C ARG A 4 1.14 7.67 17.36
N HIS A 5 0.75 8.36 18.42
CA HIS A 5 -0.39 9.31 18.40
C HIS A 5 -0.05 10.67 17.76
N ASN A 6 1.21 11.03 17.67
CA ASN A 6 1.63 12.35 17.17
C ASN A 6 1.66 12.43 15.65
N ILE A 7 1.85 11.30 14.94
CA ILE A 7 1.91 11.26 13.47
C ILE A 7 0.51 11.43 12.89
N LEU A 8 -0.49 10.76 13.47
CA LEU A 8 -1.89 10.89 13.03
C LEU A 8 -2.43 12.31 13.25
N ALA A 9 -2.07 12.94 14.38
CA ALA A 9 -2.45 14.32 14.69
C ALA A 9 -1.81 15.33 13.74
N LEU A 10 -0.59 15.09 13.27
CA LEU A 10 0.10 15.98 12.33
C LEU A 10 -0.53 15.91 10.93
N ALA A 11 -0.89 14.72 10.46
CA ALA A 11 -1.55 14.55 9.16
C ALA A 11 -2.92 15.24 9.11
N VAL A 12 -3.69 15.17 10.19
CA VAL A 12 -5.00 15.85 10.31
C VAL A 12 -4.84 17.37 10.43
N ALA A 13 -3.82 17.86 11.14
CA ALA A 13 -3.60 19.29 11.33
C ALA A 13 -3.14 20.01 10.04
N VAL A 14 -2.37 19.35 9.19
CA VAL A 14 -1.95 19.89 7.88
C VAL A 14 -3.16 20.00 6.93
N ALA A 15 -4.11 19.08 7.00
CA ALA A 15 -5.33 19.13 6.18
C ALA A 15 -6.27 20.27 6.54
N LEU A 16 -6.29 20.73 7.79
CA LEU A 16 -7.21 21.76 8.28
C LEU A 16 -6.70 23.21 8.13
N GLY A 17 -5.43 23.42 7.82
CA GLY A 17 -4.79 24.74 7.75
C GLY A 17 -4.54 25.27 6.33
N ALA A 18 -4.94 24.57 5.27
CA ALA A 18 -4.66 24.98 3.91
C ALA A 18 -5.63 26.10 3.44
N PRO A 19 -5.14 27.19 2.81
CA PRO A 19 -6.01 28.16 2.17
C PRO A 19 -6.78 27.48 1.04
N ALA A 20 -8.05 27.86 0.87
CA ALA A 20 -8.90 27.41 -0.22
C ALA A 20 -8.33 27.91 -1.55
N ALA A 21 -7.48 27.11 -2.18
CA ALA A 21 -6.92 27.38 -3.50
C ALA A 21 -7.54 26.41 -4.51
N ALA A 22 -7.98 26.96 -5.63
CA ALA A 22 -8.33 26.31 -6.89
C ALA A 22 -9.01 24.93 -6.75
N GLY A 23 -10.34 24.89 -6.90
CA GLY A 23 -11.13 23.66 -6.82
C GLY A 23 -10.76 22.68 -7.94
N ALA A 24 -10.63 21.42 -7.61
CA ALA A 24 -10.82 20.35 -8.57
C ALA A 24 -12.31 20.27 -8.86
N GLU A 25 -12.72 20.56 -10.11
CA GLU A 25 -14.14 20.63 -10.46
C GLU A 25 -14.77 19.24 -10.67
N ASP A 26 -13.95 18.17 -10.88
CA ASP A 26 -14.44 16.82 -11.16
C ASP A 26 -13.59 15.73 -10.50
N PHE A 27 -14.24 14.62 -10.13
CA PHE A 27 -13.57 13.40 -9.67
C PHE A 27 -13.00 12.61 -10.87
N SER A 28 -12.03 13.18 -11.59
CA SER A 28 -11.42 12.47 -12.71
C SER A 28 -10.53 11.31 -12.24
N PHE A 29 -10.68 10.20 -12.94
CA PHE A 29 -9.79 9.02 -12.85
C PHE A 29 -8.74 9.02 -13.97
N THR A 30 -8.41 10.18 -14.56
CA THR A 30 -7.32 10.32 -15.52
C THR A 30 -6.17 11.05 -14.86
N TYR A 31 -5.18 10.30 -14.39
CA TYR A 31 -4.05 10.83 -13.63
C TYR A 31 -2.82 9.93 -13.70
N LEU A 32 -1.68 10.52 -13.40
CA LEU A 32 -0.42 9.86 -13.06
C LEU A 32 -0.01 10.29 -11.66
N GLU A 33 0.50 9.37 -10.85
CA GLU A 33 1.02 9.70 -9.53
C GLU A 33 2.29 8.91 -9.22
N GLY A 34 3.08 9.43 -8.28
CA GLY A 34 4.25 8.73 -7.80
C GLY A 34 4.86 9.41 -6.61
N GLY A 35 5.68 8.69 -5.88
CA GLY A 35 6.27 9.18 -4.64
C GLY A 35 6.96 8.10 -3.84
N PHE A 36 7.03 8.36 -2.54
CA PHE A 36 7.63 7.48 -1.56
C PHE A 36 6.58 6.57 -0.92
N ILE A 37 7.01 5.37 -0.56
CA ILE A 37 6.24 4.39 0.20
C ILE A 37 7.06 3.94 1.41
N ALA A 38 6.38 3.69 2.53
CA ALA A 38 6.95 3.00 3.67
C ALA A 38 6.04 1.80 3.98
N GLY A 39 6.65 0.65 4.21
CA GLY A 39 5.97 -0.60 4.48
C GLY A 39 6.30 -1.14 5.86
N PHE A 40 5.31 -1.82 6.46
CA PHE A 40 5.45 -2.51 7.74
C PHE A 40 4.80 -3.87 7.59
N VAL A 41 5.53 -4.94 7.84
CA VAL A 41 4.95 -6.28 7.93
C VAL A 41 4.42 -6.47 9.35
N ASN A 42 3.11 -6.65 9.50
CA ASN A 42 2.47 -6.67 10.82
C ASN A 42 2.44 -8.04 11.48
N ASP A 43 2.41 -9.11 10.71
CA ASP A 43 2.29 -10.47 11.17
C ASP A 43 3.45 -11.34 10.63
N VAL A 44 4.58 -11.26 11.31
CA VAL A 44 5.59 -12.32 11.30
C VAL A 44 5.45 -13.14 12.59
N GLU A 45 4.24 -13.13 13.19
CA GLU A 45 3.91 -14.02 14.30
C GLU A 45 3.83 -15.45 13.76
N GLU A 46 4.78 -16.24 14.20
CA GLU A 46 4.94 -17.64 13.87
C GLU A 46 5.48 -17.92 12.44
N ALA A 47 6.65 -17.42 12.11
CA ALA A 47 7.55 -18.23 11.31
C ALA A 47 7.74 -19.54 12.09
N GLY A 48 6.75 -20.43 11.94
CA GLY A 48 6.73 -21.72 12.58
C GLY A 48 8.02 -22.40 12.24
N ALA A 49 8.91 -22.43 13.22
CA ALA A 49 10.13 -23.20 13.27
C ALA A 49 10.64 -23.57 11.86
N ILE A 50 11.39 -22.70 11.21
CA ILE A 50 12.39 -23.18 10.26
C ILE A 50 13.29 -24.03 11.13
N THR A 51 12.90 -25.29 11.31
CA THR A 51 13.57 -26.26 12.17
C THR A 51 14.82 -26.75 11.48
N GLY A 52 15.84 -25.95 11.53
CA GLY A 52 17.21 -26.43 11.48
C GLY A 52 17.71 -26.68 12.91
N GLY A 53 17.18 -27.68 13.62
CA GLY A 53 17.79 -28.07 14.89
C GLY A 53 17.05 -27.79 16.19
N GLY A 54 15.75 -27.45 16.17
CA GLY A 54 14.90 -27.53 17.37
C GLY A 54 14.83 -26.26 18.24
N THR A 55 15.41 -25.13 17.85
CA THR A 55 15.20 -23.84 18.50
C THR A 55 14.21 -23.02 17.66
N PRO A 56 13.14 -22.46 18.23
CA PRO A 56 12.27 -21.54 17.51
C PRO A 56 13.07 -20.28 17.15
N LEU A 57 12.99 -19.85 15.89
CA LEU A 57 13.57 -18.61 15.41
C LEU A 57 12.52 -17.50 15.55
N GLU A 58 12.90 -16.39 16.13
CA GLU A 58 12.10 -15.15 16.12
C GLU A 58 12.50 -14.32 14.90
N LEU A 59 11.50 -13.96 14.09
CA LEU A 59 11.66 -13.03 12.97
C LEU A 59 11.04 -11.68 13.34
N GLU A 60 11.83 -10.63 13.22
CA GLU A 60 11.34 -9.26 13.33
C GLU A 60 11.66 -8.50 12.04
N THR A 61 10.72 -7.69 11.57
CA THR A 61 10.94 -6.81 10.41
C THR A 61 10.82 -5.37 10.83
N ASP A 62 11.76 -4.55 10.39
CA ASP A 62 11.70 -3.11 10.55
C ASP A 62 10.88 -2.44 9.43
N ALA A 63 10.55 -1.17 9.66
CA ALA A 63 9.88 -0.37 8.66
C ALA A 63 10.74 -0.20 7.41
N GLY A 64 10.25 -0.70 6.29
CA GLY A 64 10.89 -0.52 4.99
C GLY A 64 10.56 0.80 4.32
N GLY A 65 11.39 1.19 3.36
CA GLY A 65 11.20 2.37 2.55
C GLY A 65 11.38 2.11 1.06
N GLY A 66 10.66 2.87 0.23
CA GLY A 66 10.74 2.69 -1.20
C GLY A 66 10.02 3.74 -2.02
N ALA A 67 9.63 3.37 -3.22
CA ALA A 67 8.96 4.25 -4.16
C ALA A 67 7.75 3.57 -4.81
N PHE A 68 6.80 4.38 -5.25
CA PHE A 68 5.69 3.90 -6.05
C PHE A 68 5.44 4.80 -7.25
N ILE A 69 4.84 4.22 -8.28
CA ILE A 69 4.24 4.91 -9.41
C ILE A 69 2.89 4.28 -9.71
N GLY A 70 1.91 5.11 -10.04
CA GLY A 70 0.58 4.64 -10.39
C GLY A 70 -0.14 5.61 -11.29
N GLY A 71 -1.25 5.16 -11.85
CA GLY A 71 -2.08 6.00 -12.67
C GLY A 71 -3.38 5.33 -13.04
N ALA A 72 -4.26 6.13 -13.60
CA ALA A 72 -5.52 5.66 -14.16
C ALA A 72 -5.88 6.48 -15.39
N TRP A 73 -6.68 5.88 -16.27
CA TRP A 73 -7.20 6.51 -17.47
C TRP A 73 -8.68 6.18 -17.62
N GLU A 74 -9.50 7.21 -17.66
CA GLU A 74 -10.93 7.10 -17.94
C GLU A 74 -11.20 6.82 -19.41
N PHE A 75 -12.16 5.92 -19.66
CA PHE A 75 -12.68 5.63 -20.98
C PHE A 75 -14.19 5.36 -20.89
N GLY A 76 -14.94 5.79 -21.88
CA GLY A 76 -16.39 5.69 -21.83
C GLY A 76 -17.00 6.51 -20.69
N GLU A 77 -18.16 6.09 -20.22
CA GLU A 77 -18.85 6.74 -19.11
C GLU A 77 -18.47 6.08 -17.78
N ASN A 78 -17.69 6.79 -16.94
CA ASN A 78 -17.34 6.37 -15.59
C ASN A 78 -16.45 5.12 -15.44
N MET A 79 -15.96 4.55 -16.54
CA MET A 79 -15.03 3.43 -16.51
C MET A 79 -13.59 3.92 -16.57
N HIS A 80 -12.69 3.23 -15.87
CA HIS A 80 -11.26 3.52 -15.93
C HIS A 80 -10.42 2.25 -15.86
N VAL A 81 -9.30 2.26 -16.56
CA VAL A 81 -8.20 1.33 -16.33
C VAL A 81 -7.25 1.96 -15.32
N PHE A 82 -6.63 1.18 -14.48
CA PHE A 82 -5.62 1.67 -13.54
C PHE A 82 -4.46 0.70 -13.41
N GLY A 83 -3.32 1.22 -12.96
CA GLY A 83 -2.17 0.42 -12.60
C GLY A 83 -1.37 1.09 -11.50
N VAL A 84 -0.74 0.29 -10.65
CA VAL A 84 0.17 0.73 -9.58
C VAL A 84 1.34 -0.24 -9.55
N TYR A 85 2.53 0.29 -9.36
CA TYR A 85 3.76 -0.46 -9.11
C TYR A 85 4.46 0.15 -7.91
N SER A 86 4.95 -0.67 -7.00
CA SER A 86 5.72 -0.24 -5.84
C SER A 86 6.90 -1.17 -5.59
N LEU A 87 7.97 -0.58 -5.08
CA LEU A 87 9.17 -1.26 -4.61
C LEU A 87 9.46 -0.75 -3.20
N ASN A 88 9.62 -1.65 -2.25
CA ASN A 88 9.88 -1.35 -0.86
C ASN A 88 10.97 -2.29 -0.33
N SER A 89 12.08 -1.74 0.18
CA SER A 89 13.15 -2.51 0.80
C SER A 89 12.95 -2.51 2.31
N GLN A 90 13.12 -3.67 2.94
CA GLN A 90 12.91 -3.91 4.37
C GLN A 90 14.10 -4.62 4.96
N ASP A 91 14.41 -4.28 6.21
CA ASP A 91 15.39 -5.00 7.01
C ASP A 91 14.70 -6.14 7.78
N LEU A 92 15.37 -7.27 7.91
CA LEU A 92 14.91 -8.46 8.59
C LEU A 92 15.91 -8.84 9.69
N GLU A 93 15.43 -9.04 10.91
CA GLU A 93 16.22 -9.61 12.00
C GLU A 93 15.75 -11.05 12.30
N VAL A 94 16.69 -11.98 12.32
CA VAL A 94 16.46 -13.38 12.68
C VAL A 94 17.22 -13.70 13.94
N SER A 95 16.54 -14.08 15.01
CA SER A 95 17.14 -14.41 16.29
C SER A 95 16.81 -15.84 16.73
N ASP A 96 17.80 -16.57 17.25
CA ASP A 96 17.62 -17.88 17.91
C ASP A 96 17.54 -17.76 19.45
N GLY A 97 17.47 -16.50 19.95
CA GLY A 97 17.49 -16.19 21.38
C GLY A 97 18.91 -16.08 21.97
N VAL A 98 19.96 -16.36 21.21
CA VAL A 98 21.39 -16.22 21.58
C VAL A 98 22.13 -15.33 20.61
N ASP A 99 21.96 -15.57 19.33
CA ASP A 99 22.56 -14.80 18.23
C ASP A 99 21.46 -14.15 17.38
N THR A 100 21.69 -12.91 16.94
CA THR A 100 20.82 -12.18 16.01
C THR A 100 21.59 -11.97 14.70
N VAL A 101 20.93 -12.25 13.59
CA VAL A 101 21.45 -12.08 12.23
C VAL A 101 20.56 -11.10 11.50
N GLU A 102 21.15 -10.05 10.96
CA GLU A 102 20.47 -9.06 10.13
C GLU A 102 20.49 -9.49 8.66
N GLY A 103 19.38 -9.30 7.97
CA GLY A 103 19.19 -9.52 6.55
C GLY A 103 18.38 -8.39 5.93
N ASP A 104 18.28 -8.39 4.61
CA ASP A 104 17.48 -7.45 3.85
C ASP A 104 16.69 -8.18 2.77
N PHE A 105 15.54 -7.62 2.38
CA PHE A 105 14.74 -8.11 1.27
C PHE A 105 13.94 -6.98 0.63
N ASP A 106 13.65 -7.16 -0.65
CA ASP A 106 12.81 -6.25 -1.41
C ASP A 106 11.40 -6.83 -1.61
N VAL A 107 10.37 -6.00 -1.38
CA VAL A 107 8.99 -6.31 -1.71
C VAL A 107 8.59 -5.51 -2.94
N VAL A 108 8.38 -6.20 -4.04
CA VAL A 108 7.87 -5.64 -5.28
C VAL A 108 6.39 -5.99 -5.40
N GLN A 109 5.54 -4.99 -5.59
CA GLN A 109 4.12 -5.20 -5.80
C GLN A 109 3.67 -4.45 -7.04
N TRP A 110 2.81 -5.08 -7.84
CA TRP A 110 2.10 -4.38 -8.88
C TRP A 110 0.66 -4.88 -9.00
N ARG A 111 -0.19 -3.99 -9.44
CA ARG A 111 -1.57 -4.32 -9.77
C ARG A 111 -2.03 -3.55 -11.00
N ILE A 112 -2.84 -4.20 -11.81
CA ILE A 112 -3.51 -3.61 -12.96
C ILE A 112 -4.96 -4.04 -12.96
N GLY A 113 -5.87 -3.14 -13.35
CA GLY A 113 -7.27 -3.48 -13.29
C GLY A 113 -8.19 -2.51 -13.99
N LEU A 114 -9.47 -2.80 -13.85
CA LEU A 114 -10.57 -1.99 -14.36
C LEU A 114 -11.43 -1.51 -13.20
N GLY A 115 -11.94 -0.31 -13.31
CA GLY A 115 -12.83 0.27 -12.34
C GLY A 115 -14.04 0.95 -12.96
N TYR A 116 -15.05 1.12 -12.12
CA TYR A 116 -16.25 1.91 -12.41
C TYR A 116 -16.48 2.88 -11.27
N ALA A 117 -16.71 4.17 -11.59
CA ALA A 117 -17.02 5.22 -10.64
C ALA A 117 -18.50 5.62 -10.79
N TYR A 118 -19.23 5.63 -9.69
CA TYR A 118 -20.62 6.05 -9.63
C TYR A 118 -20.72 7.43 -8.97
N PRO A 119 -21.05 8.50 -9.72
CA PRO A 119 -21.24 9.83 -9.15
C PRO A 119 -22.52 9.86 -8.32
N PHE A 120 -22.37 9.80 -7.00
CA PHE A 120 -23.49 9.80 -6.07
C PHE A 120 -24.01 11.22 -5.80
N SER A 121 -23.10 12.19 -5.72
CA SER A 121 -23.42 13.61 -5.55
C SER A 121 -22.31 14.49 -6.14
N PRO A 122 -22.50 15.80 -6.25
CA PRO A 122 -21.44 16.71 -6.72
C PRO A 122 -20.14 16.65 -5.89
N THR A 123 -20.22 16.16 -4.64
CA THR A 123 -19.06 16.08 -3.73
C THR A 123 -18.70 14.67 -3.34
N MET A 124 -19.34 13.64 -3.93
CA MET A 124 -19.11 12.25 -3.50
C MET A 124 -19.26 11.27 -4.65
N ASN A 125 -18.24 10.43 -4.84
CA ASN A 125 -18.25 9.30 -5.75
C ASN A 125 -18.04 8.01 -4.99
N PHE A 126 -18.81 6.98 -5.32
CA PHE A 126 -18.48 5.59 -5.02
C PHE A 126 -17.73 4.98 -6.20
N TYR A 127 -16.86 4.02 -5.92
CA TYR A 127 -16.21 3.29 -7.00
C TYR A 127 -15.99 1.82 -6.61
N GLY A 128 -15.93 0.99 -7.64
CA GLY A 128 -15.51 -0.40 -7.53
C GLY A 128 -14.41 -0.69 -8.53
N ARG A 129 -13.46 -1.54 -8.16
CA ARG A 129 -12.33 -1.97 -9.00
C ARG A 129 -12.15 -3.47 -8.92
N LEU A 130 -11.76 -4.06 -10.03
CA LEU A 130 -11.27 -5.43 -10.12
C LEU A 130 -9.86 -5.37 -10.64
N SER A 131 -8.95 -6.13 -10.04
CA SER A 131 -7.54 -6.13 -10.38
C SER A 131 -6.97 -7.54 -10.52
N PHE A 132 -5.84 -7.60 -11.18
CA PHE A 132 -4.88 -8.67 -11.10
C PHE A 132 -3.69 -8.09 -10.34
N ASP A 133 -3.36 -8.74 -9.23
CA ASP A 133 -2.37 -8.32 -8.26
C ASP A 133 -1.20 -9.30 -8.29
N ASN A 134 0.01 -8.79 -8.08
CA ASN A 134 1.21 -9.60 -7.92
C ASN A 134 2.03 -9.04 -6.76
N ILE A 135 2.66 -9.93 -6.03
CA ILE A 135 3.66 -9.64 -5.02
C ILE A 135 4.88 -10.51 -5.26
N GLU A 136 6.06 -9.92 -5.14
CA GLU A 136 7.33 -10.61 -5.30
C GLU A 136 8.27 -10.19 -4.17
N PHE A 137 8.82 -11.17 -3.48
CA PHE A 137 9.89 -10.98 -2.49
C PHE A 137 11.20 -11.34 -3.14
N LYS A 138 12.12 -10.38 -3.21
CA LYS A 138 13.41 -10.50 -3.87
C LYS A 138 14.54 -10.38 -2.88
N ASP A 139 15.67 -10.97 -3.28
CA ASP A 139 16.96 -10.80 -2.60
C ASP A 139 16.92 -11.16 -1.10
N LEU A 140 16.03 -12.08 -0.67
CA LEU A 140 15.97 -12.51 0.72
C LEU A 140 17.31 -13.15 1.11
N LYS A 141 18.16 -12.40 1.80
CA LYS A 141 19.50 -12.80 2.21
C LYS A 141 19.58 -12.82 3.72
N VAL A 142 19.74 -13.99 4.29
CA VAL A 142 20.03 -14.17 5.71
C VAL A 142 21.47 -14.71 5.85
N PRO A 143 22.42 -13.91 6.35
CA PRO A 143 23.80 -14.35 6.55
C PRO A 143 23.87 -15.62 7.40
N GLY A 144 24.59 -16.65 6.93
CA GLY A 144 24.69 -17.94 7.62
C GLY A 144 23.61 -18.96 7.23
N PHE A 145 22.55 -18.54 6.56
CA PHE A 145 21.56 -19.41 5.94
C PHE A 145 21.66 -19.24 4.42
N ASN A 146 21.78 -20.35 3.70
CA ASN A 146 21.85 -20.31 2.23
C ASN A 146 20.44 -20.22 1.66
N ILE A 147 19.71 -19.16 2.04
CA ILE A 147 18.39 -18.82 1.53
C ILE A 147 18.64 -17.76 0.47
N ASP A 148 18.59 -18.14 -0.78
CA ASP A 148 18.58 -17.28 -1.96
C ASP A 148 17.28 -17.64 -2.69
N ALA A 149 16.18 -17.02 -2.26
CA ALA A 149 14.86 -17.35 -2.75
C ALA A 149 14.15 -16.07 -3.17
N ASP A 150 13.86 -16.00 -4.47
CA ASP A 150 12.82 -15.12 -4.98
C ASP A 150 11.49 -15.89 -4.91
N VAL A 151 10.51 -15.33 -4.25
CA VAL A 151 9.16 -15.92 -4.14
C VAL A 151 8.17 -14.91 -4.66
N ASP A 152 7.38 -15.33 -5.65
CA ASP A 152 6.33 -14.51 -6.25
C ASP A 152 4.98 -15.21 -6.17
N ASP A 153 3.92 -14.42 -6.07
CA ASP A 153 2.54 -14.89 -6.19
C ASP A 153 1.67 -13.87 -6.93
N ASP A 154 0.66 -14.38 -7.62
CA ASP A 154 -0.30 -13.59 -8.35
C ASP A 154 -1.74 -14.03 -8.12
N GLY A 155 -2.66 -13.09 -8.21
CA GLY A 155 -4.06 -13.39 -7.99
C GLY A 155 -5.00 -12.24 -8.32
N PHE A 156 -6.28 -12.48 -8.12
CA PHE A 156 -7.29 -11.47 -8.35
C PHE A 156 -7.56 -10.66 -7.09
N GLY A 157 -7.79 -9.36 -7.29
CA GLY A 157 -8.19 -8.43 -6.25
C GLY A 157 -9.50 -7.72 -6.58
N GLY A 158 -10.09 -7.15 -5.54
CA GLY A 158 -11.29 -6.33 -5.68
C GLY A 158 -11.29 -5.22 -4.63
N GLU A 159 -11.73 -4.02 -5.03
CA GLU A 159 -11.74 -2.83 -4.16
C GLU A 159 -13.09 -2.13 -4.27
N LEU A 160 -13.66 -1.74 -3.14
CA LEU A 160 -14.82 -0.86 -3.06
C LEU A 160 -14.45 0.35 -2.22
N GLY A 161 -14.77 1.53 -2.71
CA GLY A 161 -14.41 2.75 -2.02
C GLY A 161 -15.31 3.93 -2.31
N MET A 162 -15.01 5.00 -1.61
CA MET A 162 -15.70 6.28 -1.71
C MET A 162 -14.66 7.40 -1.73
N ILE A 163 -14.89 8.39 -2.58
CA ILE A 163 -14.16 9.65 -2.61
C ILE A 163 -15.11 10.77 -2.23
N TRP A 164 -14.71 11.59 -1.28
CA TRP A 164 -15.44 12.76 -0.82
C TRP A 164 -14.60 14.03 -0.98
N ALA A 165 -15.10 14.99 -1.74
CA ALA A 165 -14.57 16.34 -1.79
C ALA A 165 -15.02 17.11 -0.54
N ALA A 166 -14.24 17.05 0.52
CA ALA A 166 -14.50 17.77 1.77
C ALA A 166 -14.46 19.30 1.55
N THR A 167 -13.57 19.73 0.64
CA THR A 167 -13.52 21.07 0.05
C THR A 167 -13.11 20.94 -1.41
N PRO A 168 -13.22 22.03 -2.22
CA PRO A 168 -12.70 22.00 -3.59
C PRO A 168 -11.21 21.61 -3.71
N ALA A 169 -10.43 21.85 -2.67
CA ALA A 169 -9.00 21.56 -2.66
C ALA A 169 -8.63 20.29 -1.88
N ILE A 170 -9.54 19.70 -1.11
CA ILE A 170 -9.25 18.56 -0.24
C ILE A 170 -10.23 17.43 -0.55
N HIS A 171 -9.69 16.33 -1.06
CA HIS A 171 -10.45 15.10 -1.25
C HIS A 171 -9.96 14.03 -0.28
N LEU A 172 -10.90 13.33 0.32
CA LEU A 172 -10.67 12.19 1.20
C LEU A 172 -11.21 10.93 0.51
N GLN A 173 -10.51 9.84 0.65
CA GLN A 173 -10.92 8.54 0.11
C GLN A 173 -10.80 7.49 1.19
N GLY A 174 -11.83 6.65 1.30
CA GLY A 174 -11.79 5.42 2.08
C GLY A 174 -12.11 4.23 1.20
N HIS A 175 -11.46 3.10 1.46
CA HIS A 175 -11.73 1.88 0.70
C HIS A 175 -11.51 0.62 1.54
N VAL A 176 -12.15 -0.46 1.08
CA VAL A 176 -11.89 -1.84 1.48
C VAL A 176 -11.41 -2.57 0.25
N ARG A 177 -10.28 -3.27 0.35
CA ARG A 177 -9.69 -4.05 -0.73
C ARG A 177 -9.50 -5.49 -0.27
N TYR A 178 -9.92 -6.42 -1.11
CA TYR A 178 -9.53 -7.82 -1.04
C TYR A 178 -8.41 -8.06 -2.06
N THR A 179 -7.43 -8.85 -1.68
CA THR A 179 -6.41 -9.37 -2.60
C THR A 179 -6.20 -10.86 -2.33
N ALA A 180 -5.99 -11.64 -3.37
CA ALA A 180 -5.66 -13.06 -3.24
C ALA A 180 -4.17 -13.28 -2.92
N VAL A 181 -3.36 -12.22 -2.94
CA VAL A 181 -1.93 -12.23 -2.61
C VAL A 181 -1.68 -11.33 -1.41
N GLY A 182 -0.84 -11.71 -0.45
CA GLY A 182 -0.57 -10.81 0.68
C GLY A 182 0.07 -11.42 1.91
N GLU A 183 0.13 -12.74 2.03
CA GLU A 183 0.74 -13.41 3.16
C GLU A 183 1.69 -14.52 2.72
N LEU A 184 2.89 -14.53 3.27
CA LEU A 184 3.78 -15.69 3.22
C LEU A 184 3.23 -16.76 4.18
N ALA A 185 2.74 -17.87 3.65
CA ALA A 185 2.36 -19.00 4.49
C ALA A 185 3.60 -19.63 5.13
N THR A 186 3.59 -19.70 6.45
CA THR A 186 4.73 -20.12 7.27
C THR A 186 4.78 -21.63 7.52
N ASP A 187 3.89 -22.41 6.87
CA ASP A 187 3.83 -23.87 7.05
C ASP A 187 4.83 -24.67 6.21
N GLY A 188 5.75 -23.98 5.53
CA GLY A 188 6.76 -24.59 4.66
C GLY A 188 6.28 -24.87 3.24
N SER A 189 5.05 -24.53 2.92
CA SER A 189 4.57 -24.35 1.55
C SER A 189 4.62 -22.86 1.25
N ALA A 190 5.34 -22.44 0.22
CA ALA A 190 5.35 -21.03 -0.22
C ALA A 190 3.99 -20.69 -0.86
N THR A 191 2.94 -20.64 -0.05
CA THR A 191 1.61 -20.24 -0.49
C THR A 191 1.27 -18.91 0.16
N PHE A 192 0.89 -17.96 -0.66
CA PHE A 192 0.35 -16.68 -0.19
C PHE A 192 -1.14 -16.85 0.11
N ASP A 193 -1.57 -16.32 1.23
CA ASP A 193 -2.98 -16.32 1.59
C ASP A 193 -3.59 -14.95 1.26
N SER A 194 -4.91 -14.93 1.12
CA SER A 194 -5.66 -13.71 0.81
C SER A 194 -5.66 -12.74 1.98
N ASP A 195 -5.72 -11.44 1.68
CA ASP A 195 -5.82 -10.36 2.66
C ASP A 195 -7.01 -9.43 2.39
N ILE A 196 -7.52 -8.82 3.46
CA ILE A 196 -8.51 -7.74 3.43
C ILE A 196 -7.89 -6.49 4.02
N LEU A 197 -7.69 -5.50 3.17
CA LEU A 197 -7.04 -4.25 3.53
C LEU A 197 -8.08 -3.13 3.68
N LEU A 198 -7.82 -2.26 4.65
CA LEU A 198 -8.59 -1.04 4.87
C LEU A 198 -7.69 0.16 4.55
N GLY A 199 -8.14 1.00 3.62
CA GLY A 199 -7.35 2.14 3.19
C GLY A 199 -8.04 3.48 3.41
N VAL A 200 -7.22 4.47 3.73
CA VAL A 200 -7.60 5.88 3.78
C VAL A 200 -6.58 6.70 3.02
N ASN A 201 -7.06 7.62 2.18
CA ASN A 201 -6.19 8.49 1.39
C ASN A 201 -6.68 9.94 1.48
N GLY A 202 -5.73 10.87 1.47
CA GLY A 202 -5.97 12.30 1.36
C GLY A 202 -5.30 12.86 0.12
N ARG A 203 -5.97 13.82 -0.52
CA ARG A 203 -5.42 14.58 -1.65
C ARG A 203 -5.62 16.05 -1.38
N TRP A 204 -4.54 16.80 -1.49
CA TRP A 204 -4.58 18.25 -1.40
C TRP A 204 -4.18 18.87 -2.73
N TYR A 205 -5.15 19.44 -3.42
CA TYR A 205 -4.98 20.13 -4.70
C TYR A 205 -4.49 21.56 -4.44
N PHE A 206 -3.21 21.83 -4.68
CA PHE A 206 -2.66 23.18 -4.65
C PHE A 206 -2.72 23.85 -6.03
N ARG A 207 -3.04 23.07 -7.07
CA ARG A 207 -3.46 23.50 -8.41
C ARG A 207 -4.59 22.58 -8.88
N PRO A 208 -5.41 22.99 -9.85
CA PRO A 208 -6.49 22.13 -10.36
C PRO A 208 -6.00 20.79 -10.90
N ASP A 209 -4.78 20.79 -11.47
CA ASP A 209 -4.14 19.65 -12.13
C ASP A 209 -3.11 18.93 -11.26
N ILE A 210 -2.72 19.47 -10.07
CA ILE A 210 -1.67 18.89 -9.24
C ILE A 210 -2.11 18.79 -7.78
N ALA A 211 -1.96 17.61 -7.22
CA ALA A 211 -2.23 17.34 -5.80
C ALA A 211 -1.05 16.69 -5.09
N LEU A 212 -0.85 17.03 -3.84
CA LEU A 212 -0.13 16.20 -2.90
C LEU A 212 -1.06 15.06 -2.47
N VAL A 213 -0.56 13.84 -2.50
CA VAL A 213 -1.31 12.65 -2.09
C VAL A 213 -0.62 11.96 -0.93
N THR A 214 -1.41 11.48 0.02
CA THR A 214 -0.93 10.60 1.08
C THR A 214 -1.98 9.55 1.36
N GLY A 215 -1.55 8.35 1.71
CA GLY A 215 -2.46 7.25 1.99
C GLY A 215 -1.88 6.31 3.01
N TYR A 216 -2.78 5.59 3.65
CA TYR A 216 -2.47 4.54 4.59
C TYR A 216 -3.37 3.36 4.31
N GLU A 217 -2.79 2.20 4.08
CA GLU A 217 -3.50 0.95 3.84
C GLU A 217 -3.08 -0.05 4.91
N PHE A 218 -4.07 -0.52 5.69
CA PHE A 218 -3.88 -1.47 6.78
C PHE A 218 -4.19 -2.87 6.28
N GLY A 219 -3.32 -3.79 6.54
CA GLY A 219 -3.45 -5.21 6.25
C GLY A 219 -2.30 -5.96 6.92
N LYS A 220 -2.03 -7.16 6.47
CA LYS A 220 -0.87 -7.93 6.90
C LYS A 220 0.44 -7.20 6.57
N ILE A 221 0.47 -6.55 5.41
CA ILE A 221 1.47 -5.53 5.09
C ILE A 221 0.77 -4.17 5.16
N THR A 222 1.17 -3.35 6.11
CA THR A 222 0.69 -1.98 6.22
C THR A 222 1.57 -1.06 5.40
N LEU A 223 0.95 -0.26 4.52
CA LEU A 223 1.63 0.66 3.63
C LEU A 223 1.22 2.10 3.93
N TRP A 224 2.20 2.99 3.99
CA TRP A 224 2.01 4.43 3.97
C TRP A 224 2.66 5.01 2.73
N ASN A 225 2.00 5.95 2.07
CA ASN A 225 2.57 6.63 0.91
C ASN A 225 2.49 8.15 1.03
N LEU A 226 3.41 8.82 0.36
CA LEU A 226 3.43 10.27 0.17
C LEU A 226 3.94 10.57 -1.24
N GLY A 227 3.15 11.28 -2.03
CA GLY A 227 3.51 11.54 -3.42
C GLY A 227 2.81 12.74 -4.02
N VAL A 228 2.98 12.87 -5.32
CA VAL A 228 2.36 13.91 -6.15
C VAL A 228 1.52 13.22 -7.22
N ARG A 229 0.32 13.75 -7.43
CA ARG A 229 -0.59 13.37 -8.52
C ARG A 229 -0.70 14.50 -9.52
N TYR A 230 -0.60 14.17 -10.79
CA TYR A 230 -0.90 15.05 -11.91
C TYR A 230 -2.12 14.54 -12.66
N MET A 231 -3.09 15.42 -12.89
CA MET A 231 -4.33 15.16 -13.63
C MET A 231 -4.27 15.82 -15.00
N PHE A 232 -4.76 15.17 -16.05
CA PHE A 232 -4.74 15.65 -17.43
C PHE A 232 -6.02 15.34 -18.18
#